data_1b7a108360ed94ca7662641cc65a3b4e
#
_entry.id   1b7a108360ed94ca7662641cc65a3b4e
#
_cell.length_a   1.000
_cell.length_b   1.000
_cell.length_c   1.000
_cell.angle_alpha   90.00
_cell.angle_beta   90.00
_cell.angle_gamma   90.00
#
_symmetry.space_group_name_H-M   'P 1'
#
loop_
_entity.id
_entity.type
_entity.pdbx_description
1 polymer ?
#
loop_
_entity_poly.entity_id
_entity_poly.type
_entity_poly.pdbx_seq_one_letter_code
_entity_poly.pdbx_strand_id
1 'polypeptide(L)'
;MLTQTISDWQRDDDVQAHILVDDDRVVGYGELWFDAEEDEVELARIIVAPDIRGKGLGRVLVRGLLAQARAAGCPDVFMRVHPDNETALRCYRGAGFVPVDASLAESWNAAQPVNYVWLQRDAEASGG
;
A
#
# COMPACT_ATOMS: atom_id res chain seq x y z
N MET A 1 6.78 -17.62 2.51
CA MET A 1 6.92 -16.17 2.75
C MET A 1 5.70 -15.65 3.46
N LEU A 2 5.87 -15.00 4.58
CA LEU A 2 4.78 -14.56 5.44
C LEU A 2 4.80 -13.06 5.65
N THR A 3 3.61 -12.45 5.68
CA THR A 3 3.43 -11.07 6.09
C THR A 3 3.02 -11.08 7.57
N GLN A 4 3.75 -10.35 8.40
CA GLN A 4 3.49 -10.27 9.83
C GLN A 4 3.19 -8.84 10.23
N THR A 5 2.28 -8.69 11.19
CA THR A 5 1.93 -7.39 11.76
C THR A 5 2.91 -7.04 12.87
N ILE A 6 3.40 -5.81 12.88
CA ILE A 6 4.24 -5.28 13.95
C ILE A 6 3.37 -4.37 14.81
N SER A 7 2.54 -4.94 15.65
CA SER A 7 1.62 -4.16 16.46
C SER A 7 2.31 -3.36 17.56
N ASP A 8 3.46 -3.84 18.04
CA ASP A 8 4.18 -3.18 19.14
C ASP A 8 4.80 -1.85 18.77
N TRP A 9 4.95 -1.59 17.46
CA TRP A 9 5.48 -0.32 16.97
C TRP A 9 4.40 0.71 16.74
N GLN A 10 3.17 0.29 16.84
CA GLN A 10 2.04 1.17 16.56
C GLN A 10 1.89 2.17 17.71
N ARG A 11 2.09 3.44 17.40
CA ARG A 11 1.95 4.54 18.37
C ARG A 11 0.68 5.32 18.17
N ASP A 12 0.09 5.15 17.02
CA ASP A 12 -1.11 5.84 16.59
C ASP A 12 -2.09 4.77 16.15
N ASP A 13 -3.30 4.82 16.66
CA ASP A 13 -4.33 3.84 16.29
C ASP A 13 -4.66 3.87 14.81
N ASP A 14 -4.30 4.96 14.11
CA ASP A 14 -4.56 5.12 12.68
C ASP A 14 -3.48 4.52 11.80
N VAL A 15 -2.40 4.00 12.35
CA VAL A 15 -1.29 3.44 11.59
C VAL A 15 -0.99 2.01 12.04
N GLN A 16 -0.94 1.08 11.10
CA GLN A 16 -0.44 -0.28 11.32
C GLN A 16 0.79 -0.54 10.47
N ALA A 17 1.84 -1.06 11.07
CA ALA A 17 3.05 -1.46 10.37
C ALA A 17 3.08 -2.97 10.18
N HIS A 18 3.54 -3.39 9.00
CA HIS A 18 3.65 -4.80 8.64
C HIS A 18 5.01 -5.09 8.03
N ILE A 19 5.53 -6.27 8.27
CA ILE A 19 6.76 -6.75 7.62
C ILE A 19 6.46 -7.97 6.77
N LEU A 20 7.24 -8.15 5.73
CA LEU A 20 7.28 -9.37 4.93
C LEU A 20 8.55 -10.13 5.33
N VAL A 21 8.39 -11.38 5.72
CA VAL A 21 9.49 -12.21 6.21
C VAL A 21 9.70 -13.41 5.28
N ASP A 22 10.95 -13.67 4.96
CA ASP A 22 11.37 -14.83 4.18
C ASP A 22 12.56 -15.47 4.90
N ASP A 23 12.40 -16.73 5.36
CA ASP A 23 13.42 -17.49 6.07
C ASP A 23 14.08 -16.68 7.20
N ASP A 24 13.28 -16.16 8.11
CA ASP A 24 13.70 -15.35 9.27
C ASP A 24 14.35 -14.01 8.90
N ARG A 25 14.33 -13.63 7.64
CA ARG A 25 14.82 -12.34 7.20
C ARG A 25 13.67 -11.41 6.85
N VAL A 26 13.73 -10.17 7.35
CA VAL A 26 12.78 -9.13 6.93
C VAL A 26 13.18 -8.65 5.53
N VAL A 27 12.30 -8.88 4.56
CA VAL A 27 12.54 -8.54 3.16
C VAL A 27 11.66 -7.40 2.65
N GLY A 28 10.66 -7.01 3.41
CA GLY A 28 9.78 -5.91 3.04
C GLY A 28 9.10 -5.28 4.24
N TYR A 29 8.63 -4.05 4.04
CA TYR A 29 7.93 -3.28 5.06
C TYR A 29 6.86 -2.43 4.39
N GLY A 30 5.73 -2.25 5.06
CA GLY A 30 4.68 -1.35 4.59
C GLY A 30 3.77 -0.94 5.72
N GLU A 31 3.03 0.12 5.51
CA GLU A 31 2.11 0.67 6.50
C GLU A 31 0.71 0.78 5.93
N LEU A 32 -0.27 0.61 6.81
CA LEU A 32 -1.67 0.95 6.56
C LEU A 32 -1.98 2.21 7.36
N TRP A 33 -2.39 3.26 6.67
CA TRP A 33 -2.83 4.51 7.28
C TRP A 33 -4.34 4.60 7.17
N PHE A 34 -5.04 4.47 8.29
CA PHE A 34 -6.49 4.42 8.33
C PHE A 34 -7.10 5.80 8.49
N ASP A 35 -8.15 6.08 7.73
CA ASP A 35 -9.02 7.23 7.91
C ASP A 35 -10.39 6.70 8.32
N ALA A 36 -10.66 6.75 9.63
CA ALA A 36 -11.89 6.19 10.19
C ALA A 36 -13.14 6.96 9.77
N GLU A 37 -13.02 8.25 9.50
CA GLU A 37 -14.16 9.06 9.09
C GLU A 37 -14.65 8.70 7.71
N GLU A 38 -13.74 8.34 6.81
CA GLU A 38 -14.06 8.02 5.43
C GLU A 38 -14.11 6.52 5.14
N ASP A 39 -13.83 5.67 6.13
CA ASP A 39 -13.68 4.22 5.96
C ASP A 39 -12.66 3.86 4.88
N GLU A 40 -11.58 4.62 4.82
CA GLU A 40 -10.54 4.46 3.81
C GLU A 40 -9.22 4.07 4.46
N VAL A 41 -8.35 3.46 3.67
CA VAL A 41 -6.98 3.19 4.10
C VAL A 41 -6.01 3.51 2.97
N GLU A 42 -4.89 4.12 3.32
CA GLU A 42 -3.80 4.36 2.39
C GLU A 42 -2.67 3.38 2.69
N LEU A 43 -2.17 2.68 1.66
CA LEU A 43 -0.94 1.91 1.76
C LEU A 43 0.23 2.87 1.63
N ALA A 44 1.13 2.87 2.60
CA ALA A 44 2.19 3.87 2.67
C ALA A 44 3.53 3.24 3.05
N ARG A 45 4.60 3.92 2.68
CA ARG A 45 5.98 3.56 3.04
C ARG A 45 6.33 2.13 2.68
N ILE A 46 5.95 1.70 1.49
CA ILE A 46 6.22 0.34 1.01
C ILE A 46 7.66 0.25 0.56
N ILE A 47 8.42 -0.63 1.20
CA ILE A 47 9.85 -0.81 0.95
C ILE A 47 10.13 -2.30 0.82
N VAL A 48 10.90 -2.66 -0.20
CA VAL A 48 11.42 -4.01 -0.41
C VAL A 48 12.93 -3.94 -0.37
N ALA A 49 13.58 -4.92 0.27
CA ALA A 49 15.04 -4.97 0.38
C ALA A 49 15.69 -4.86 -1.01
N PRO A 50 16.71 -3.99 -1.18
CA PRO A 50 17.27 -3.70 -2.50
C PRO A 50 17.86 -4.90 -3.23
N ASP A 51 18.46 -5.83 -2.50
CA ASP A 51 19.15 -6.99 -3.06
C ASP A 51 18.19 -8.06 -3.61
N ILE A 52 16.90 -7.91 -3.34
CA ILE A 52 15.88 -8.88 -3.79
C ILE A 52 14.78 -8.24 -4.61
N ARG A 53 14.95 -7.00 -5.04
CA ARG A 53 14.01 -6.33 -5.93
C ARG A 53 13.95 -7.08 -7.28
N GLY A 54 12.80 -7.02 -7.92
CA GLY A 54 12.59 -7.66 -9.21
C GLY A 54 12.14 -9.11 -9.10
N LYS A 55 11.94 -9.64 -7.90
CA LYS A 55 11.49 -11.03 -7.68
C LYS A 55 10.01 -11.13 -7.34
N GLY A 56 9.24 -10.08 -7.58
CA GLY A 56 7.80 -10.08 -7.28
C GLY A 56 7.45 -9.88 -5.82
N LEU A 57 8.40 -9.55 -4.95
CA LEU A 57 8.15 -9.39 -3.52
C LEU A 57 7.31 -8.17 -3.20
N GLY A 58 7.43 -7.10 -3.99
CA GLY A 58 6.57 -5.93 -3.83
C GLY A 58 5.10 -6.29 -4.00
N ARG A 59 4.79 -7.15 -4.96
CA ARG A 59 3.42 -7.62 -5.18
C ARG A 59 2.93 -8.50 -4.04
N VAL A 60 3.80 -9.37 -3.51
CA VAL A 60 3.46 -10.20 -2.35
C VAL A 60 3.15 -9.32 -1.14
N LEU A 61 3.98 -8.30 -0.89
CA LEU A 61 3.78 -7.37 0.21
C LEU A 61 2.46 -6.61 0.05
N VAL A 62 2.17 -6.09 -1.13
CA VAL A 62 0.92 -5.36 -1.38
C VAL A 62 -0.29 -6.26 -1.17
N ARG A 63 -0.25 -7.50 -1.63
CA ARG A 63 -1.33 -8.46 -1.39
C ARG A 63 -1.55 -8.73 0.09
N GLY A 64 -0.47 -8.84 0.85
CA GLY A 64 -0.55 -9.01 2.31
C GLY A 64 -1.19 -7.80 2.97
N LEU A 65 -0.81 -6.59 2.56
CA LEU A 65 -1.39 -5.35 3.08
C LEU A 65 -2.87 -5.24 2.73
N LEU A 66 -3.26 -5.61 1.50
CA LEU A 66 -4.67 -5.65 1.10
C LEU A 66 -5.49 -6.61 1.96
N ALA A 67 -4.92 -7.78 2.28
CA ALA A 67 -5.58 -8.74 3.14
C ALA A 67 -5.81 -8.17 4.55
N GLN A 68 -4.85 -7.41 5.07
CA GLN A 68 -4.99 -6.75 6.37
C GLN A 68 -6.01 -5.61 6.33
N ALA A 69 -6.07 -4.85 5.25
CA ALA A 69 -7.08 -3.82 5.06
C ALA A 69 -8.49 -4.42 5.04
N ARG A 70 -8.65 -5.53 4.34
CA ARG A 70 -9.92 -6.27 4.31
C ARG A 70 -10.30 -6.78 5.70
N ALA A 71 -9.35 -7.33 6.44
CA ALA A 71 -9.59 -7.82 7.80
C ALA A 71 -9.99 -6.69 8.74
N ALA A 72 -9.53 -5.48 8.48
CA ALA A 72 -9.91 -4.28 9.25
C ALA A 72 -11.26 -3.69 8.84
N GLY A 73 -11.88 -4.22 7.78
CA GLY A 73 -13.19 -3.77 7.30
C GLY A 73 -13.15 -2.53 6.43
N CYS A 74 -12.00 -2.14 5.89
CA CYS A 74 -11.89 -0.99 5.00
C CYS A 74 -12.05 -1.43 3.54
N PRO A 75 -13.16 -1.04 2.87
CA PRO A 75 -13.40 -1.47 1.49
C PRO A 75 -12.56 -0.74 0.46
N ASP A 76 -12.20 0.51 0.71
CA ASP A 76 -11.49 1.34 -0.24
C ASP A 76 -10.04 1.52 0.18
N VAL A 77 -9.13 1.15 -0.72
CA VAL A 77 -7.69 1.21 -0.49
C VAL A 77 -7.07 2.16 -1.51
N PHE A 78 -6.26 3.09 -1.01
CA PHE A 78 -5.59 4.10 -1.84
C PHE A 78 -4.09 4.03 -1.64
N MET A 79 -3.35 4.53 -2.63
CA MET A 79 -1.93 4.78 -2.47
C MET A 79 -1.49 5.91 -3.38
N ARG A 80 -0.46 6.64 -2.93
CA ARG A 80 0.17 7.68 -3.74
C ARG A 80 1.55 7.19 -4.17
N VAL A 81 1.88 7.47 -5.42
CA VAL A 81 3.15 7.05 -6.01
C VAL A 81 3.79 8.25 -6.68
N HIS A 82 5.08 8.43 -6.48
CA HIS A 82 5.81 9.47 -7.20
C HIS A 82 5.69 9.21 -8.70
N PRO A 83 5.40 10.24 -9.52
CA PRO A 83 5.14 10.03 -10.94
C PRO A 83 6.34 9.46 -11.71
N ASP A 84 7.57 9.64 -11.18
CA ASP A 84 8.78 9.10 -11.80
C ASP A 84 9.06 7.65 -11.40
N ASN A 85 8.29 7.08 -10.47
CA ASN A 85 8.51 5.71 -10.01
C ASN A 85 7.74 4.72 -10.86
N GLU A 86 8.22 4.49 -12.07
CA GLU A 86 7.55 3.60 -13.04
C GLU A 86 7.49 2.16 -12.58
N THR A 87 8.52 1.69 -11.88
CA THR A 87 8.57 0.32 -11.36
C THR A 87 7.44 0.09 -10.37
N ALA A 88 7.24 1.02 -9.43
CA ALA A 88 6.16 0.94 -8.47
C ALA A 88 4.79 1.01 -9.16
N LEU A 89 4.62 1.92 -10.11
CA LEU A 89 3.37 2.05 -10.86
C LEU A 89 2.99 0.74 -11.54
N ARG A 90 3.94 0.07 -12.19
CA ARG A 90 3.69 -1.23 -12.82
C ARG A 90 3.34 -2.30 -11.81
N CYS A 91 4.05 -2.33 -10.69
CA CYS A 91 3.79 -3.29 -9.61
C CYS A 91 2.36 -3.16 -9.10
N TYR A 92 1.93 -1.94 -8.81
CA TYR A 92 0.61 -1.71 -8.20
C TYR A 92 -0.51 -1.91 -9.20
N ARG A 93 -0.33 -1.52 -10.45
CA ARG A 93 -1.30 -1.84 -11.50
C ARG A 93 -1.43 -3.35 -11.68
N GLY A 94 -0.32 -4.08 -11.62
CA GLY A 94 -0.34 -5.54 -11.65
C GLY A 94 -1.05 -6.17 -10.46
N ALA A 95 -1.13 -5.47 -9.34
CA ALA A 95 -1.88 -5.89 -8.16
C ALA A 95 -3.35 -5.45 -8.19
N GLY A 96 -3.81 -4.84 -9.27
CA GLY A 96 -5.22 -4.49 -9.46
C GLY A 96 -5.57 -3.05 -9.14
N PHE A 97 -4.60 -2.21 -8.81
CA PHE A 97 -4.86 -0.79 -8.59
C PHE A 97 -5.12 -0.06 -9.91
N VAL A 98 -6.04 0.89 -9.87
CA VAL A 98 -6.39 1.73 -11.02
C VAL A 98 -6.27 3.20 -10.62
N PRO A 99 -6.05 4.11 -11.57
CA PRO A 99 -5.96 5.53 -11.25
C PRO A 99 -7.26 6.06 -10.65
N VAL A 100 -7.12 6.92 -9.65
CA VAL A 100 -8.23 7.68 -9.08
C VAL A 100 -8.72 8.69 -10.13
N ASP A 101 -10.00 9.06 -10.05
CA ASP A 101 -10.58 10.09 -10.91
C ASP A 101 -9.68 11.34 -10.91
N ALA A 102 -9.44 11.91 -12.10
CA ALA A 102 -8.49 13.00 -12.28
C ALA A 102 -8.81 14.23 -11.44
N SER A 103 -10.07 14.60 -11.31
CA SER A 103 -10.45 15.78 -10.52
C SER A 103 -10.26 15.55 -9.03
N LEU A 104 -10.49 14.34 -8.55
CA LEU A 104 -10.26 13.97 -7.16
C LEU A 104 -8.74 13.95 -6.86
N ALA A 105 -7.95 13.36 -7.74
CA ALA A 105 -6.48 13.36 -7.59
C ALA A 105 -5.93 14.79 -7.56
N GLU A 106 -6.45 15.66 -8.40
CA GLU A 106 -6.05 17.07 -8.42
C GLU A 106 -6.33 17.74 -7.08
N SER A 107 -7.51 17.50 -6.51
CA SER A 107 -7.87 18.07 -5.22
C SER A 107 -6.96 17.58 -4.09
N TRP A 108 -6.59 16.28 -4.11
CA TRP A 108 -5.70 15.72 -3.11
C TRP A 108 -4.27 16.23 -3.24
N ASN A 109 -3.84 16.54 -4.47
CA ASN A 109 -2.50 17.06 -4.74
C ASN A 109 -2.35 18.55 -4.47
N ALA A 110 -3.43 19.28 -4.29
CA ALA A 110 -3.40 20.73 -4.17
C ALA A 110 -2.49 21.23 -3.02
N ALA A 111 -2.38 20.46 -1.95
CA ALA A 111 -1.54 20.80 -0.80
C ALA A 111 -0.25 19.98 -0.74
N GLN A 112 0.06 19.22 -1.78
CA GLN A 112 1.24 18.34 -1.82
C GLN A 112 2.39 18.99 -2.58
N PRO A 113 3.65 18.68 -2.21
CA PRO A 113 4.82 19.23 -2.91
C PRO A 113 5.04 18.60 -4.30
N VAL A 114 4.39 17.48 -4.59
CA VAL A 114 4.52 16.73 -5.84
C VAL A 114 3.13 16.36 -6.33
N ASN A 115 2.96 16.31 -7.65
CA ASN A 115 1.74 15.77 -8.25
C ASN A 115 1.79 14.25 -8.25
N TYR A 116 1.43 13.64 -7.14
CA TYR A 116 1.43 12.18 -7.01
C TYR A 116 0.43 11.54 -7.96
N VAL A 117 0.75 10.33 -8.40
CA VAL A 117 -0.21 9.46 -9.06
C VAL A 117 -0.97 8.73 -7.94
N TRP A 118 -2.27 8.98 -7.86
CA TRP A 118 -3.13 8.35 -6.87
C TRP A 118 -3.81 7.14 -7.50
N LEU A 119 -3.68 6.01 -6.82
CA LEU A 119 -4.23 4.74 -7.24
C LEU A 119 -5.24 4.26 -6.21
N GLN A 120 -6.22 3.48 -6.66
CA GLN A 120 -7.25 2.93 -5.78
C GLN A 120 -7.56 1.50 -6.14
N ARG A 121 -8.04 0.76 -5.16
CA ARG A 121 -8.54 -0.60 -5.34
C ARG A 121 -9.51 -0.93 -4.23
N ASP A 122 -10.55 -1.72 -4.58
CA ASP A 122 -11.41 -2.36 -3.59
C ASP A 122 -10.62 -3.49 -2.92
N ALA A 123 -10.50 -3.45 -1.60
CA ALA A 123 -9.73 -4.45 -0.83
C ALA A 123 -10.31 -5.85 -0.99
N GLU A 124 -11.60 -5.98 -1.28
CA GLU A 124 -12.28 -7.26 -1.44
C GLU A 124 -12.33 -7.74 -2.89
N ALA A 125 -11.83 -6.94 -3.83
CA ALA A 125 -11.80 -7.33 -5.22
C ALA A 125 -10.96 -8.60 -5.40
N SER A 126 -11.49 -9.56 -6.15
CA SER A 126 -10.77 -10.78 -6.46
C SER A 126 -9.85 -10.58 -7.64
N GLY A 127 -8.85 -11.40 -7.77
CA GLY A 127 -7.97 -11.44 -8.91
C GLY A 127 -6.91 -10.35 -8.82
N GLY A 128 -6.05 -10.35 -8.14
CA GLY A 128 -4.96 -9.39 -8.04
C GLY A 128 -3.69 -9.84 -8.71
#